data_08aded6ca5329f2a4fd9f50970f33912
#
_entry.id   08aded6ca5329f2a4fd9f50970f33912
#
_cell.length_a   1.000
_cell.length_b   1.000
_cell.length_c   1.000
_cell.angle_alpha   90.00
_cell.angle_beta   90.00
_cell.angle_gamma   90.00
#
_symmetry.space_group_name_H-M   'P 1'
#
loop_
_entity.id
_entity.type
_entity.pdbx_description
1 polymer ?
#
loop_
_entity_poly.entity_id
_entity_poly.type
_entity_poly.pdbx_seq_one_letter_code
_entity_poly.pdbx_strand_id
1 'polypeptide(L)'
;MKEESEKVGLKLNIQITKIMGSSLITSWQIDGETVETVSDFLFLGSRITADGDCSHEIKRCLLLGRKVMINLDSILRSRNITLPTKVCLVEAMVFPVVMYRCESWTIKKAERQRIDAFELLLEKTLESPLDCKEIQPVHPKGNQS
;
A
#
# COMPACT_ATOMS: atom_id res chain seq x y z
N MET A 1 22.92 19.15 -15.18
CA MET A 1 21.45 19.15 -15.11
C MET A 1 20.84 20.51 -15.48
N LYS A 2 21.28 21.63 -14.86
CA LYS A 2 20.80 22.97 -15.20
C LYS A 2 21.09 23.34 -16.66
N GLU A 3 22.30 23.17 -17.12
CA GLU A 3 22.74 23.47 -18.50
C GLU A 3 21.93 22.70 -19.56
N GLU A 4 21.55 21.44 -19.26
CA GLU A 4 20.73 20.64 -20.17
C GLU A 4 19.27 21.10 -20.19
N SER A 5 18.72 21.55 -19.05
CA SER A 5 17.36 22.08 -19.02
C SER A 5 17.24 23.45 -19.71
N GLU A 6 18.27 24.28 -19.60
CA GLU A 6 18.32 25.58 -20.27
C GLU A 6 18.38 25.44 -21.80
N LYS A 7 19.04 24.41 -22.34
CA LYS A 7 19.07 24.10 -23.77
C LYS A 7 17.67 23.86 -24.36
N VAL A 8 16.74 23.36 -23.57
CA VAL A 8 15.33 23.13 -23.97
C VAL A 8 14.38 24.21 -23.48
N GLY A 9 14.91 25.35 -23.01
CA GLY A 9 14.09 26.50 -22.57
C GLY A 9 13.47 26.37 -21.19
N LEU A 10 13.85 25.37 -20.38
CA LEU A 10 13.36 25.18 -19.02
C LEU A 10 14.29 25.86 -18.02
N LYS A 11 13.71 26.68 -17.13
CA LYS A 11 14.45 27.30 -16.02
C LYS A 11 14.20 26.54 -14.72
N LEU A 12 15.29 26.17 -14.03
CA LEU A 12 15.19 25.55 -12.70
C LEU A 12 14.71 26.61 -11.68
N ASN A 13 13.62 26.31 -10.98
CA ASN A 13 13.15 27.15 -9.89
C ASN A 13 13.76 26.64 -8.56
N ILE A 14 14.77 27.33 -8.06
CA ILE A 14 15.54 26.94 -6.87
C ILE A 14 14.66 26.96 -5.61
N GLN A 15 13.70 27.89 -5.51
CA GLN A 15 12.82 28.02 -4.34
C GLN A 15 11.92 26.79 -4.09
N ILE A 16 11.51 26.12 -5.17
CA ILE A 16 10.67 24.91 -5.08
C ILE A 16 11.46 23.61 -5.27
N THR A 17 12.74 23.72 -5.64
CA THR A 17 13.63 22.57 -5.81
C THR A 17 14.10 22.09 -4.44
N LYS A 18 13.99 20.78 -4.23
CA LYS A 18 14.44 20.10 -3.00
C LYS A 18 15.44 19.01 -3.36
N ILE A 19 16.42 18.80 -2.49
CA ILE A 19 17.43 17.76 -2.66
C ILE A 19 17.27 16.72 -1.55
N MET A 20 17.28 15.46 -1.94
CA MET A 20 17.29 14.34 -1.04
C MET A 20 18.52 13.47 -1.36
N GLY A 21 19.31 13.14 -0.35
CA GLY A 21 20.49 12.29 -0.48
C GLY A 21 20.45 11.12 0.50
N SER A 22 21.06 10.01 0.14
CA SER A 22 21.19 8.82 1.00
C SER A 22 22.17 9.01 2.17
N SER A 23 22.96 10.08 2.15
CA SER A 23 23.87 10.49 3.22
C SER A 23 23.46 11.84 3.77
N LEU A 24 23.92 12.17 5.00
CA LEU A 24 23.68 13.46 5.63
C LEU A 24 24.31 14.57 4.76
N ILE A 25 23.47 15.18 3.93
CA ILE A 25 23.81 16.40 3.19
C ILE A 25 23.36 17.56 4.04
N THR A 26 24.30 18.32 4.58
CA THR A 26 24.01 19.47 5.47
C THR A 26 23.62 20.73 4.70
N SER A 27 24.18 20.91 3.49
CA SER A 27 23.81 22.04 2.62
C SER A 27 24.17 21.71 1.18
N TRP A 28 23.36 22.21 0.25
CA TRP A 28 23.63 22.14 -1.17
C TRP A 28 23.34 23.49 -1.82
N GLN A 29 24.20 23.91 -2.73
CA GLN A 29 24.03 25.17 -3.44
C GLN A 29 23.98 24.95 -4.95
N ILE A 30 23.09 25.67 -5.61
CA ILE A 30 22.98 25.76 -7.06
C ILE A 30 23.10 27.25 -7.40
N ASP A 31 24.12 27.62 -8.20
CA ASP A 31 24.41 29.03 -8.57
C ASP A 31 24.57 30.00 -7.39
N GLY A 32 25.09 29.52 -6.27
CA GLY A 32 25.27 30.33 -5.07
C GLY A 32 24.01 30.46 -4.20
N GLU A 33 22.88 29.94 -4.62
CA GLU A 33 21.67 29.85 -3.82
C GLU A 33 21.57 28.50 -3.09
N THR A 34 21.22 28.56 -1.81
CA THR A 34 21.06 27.36 -0.98
C THR A 34 19.75 26.66 -1.31
N VAL A 35 19.83 25.34 -1.63
CA VAL A 35 18.68 24.50 -1.88
C VAL A 35 18.29 23.75 -0.63
N GLU A 36 16.98 23.65 -0.35
CA GLU A 36 16.45 22.92 0.79
C GLU A 36 16.76 21.43 0.67
N THR A 37 17.34 20.85 1.73
CA THR A 37 17.54 19.41 1.86
C THR A 37 16.42 18.79 2.67
N VAL A 38 15.88 17.67 2.17
CA VAL A 38 14.77 16.97 2.81
C VAL A 38 15.12 15.49 3.03
N SER A 39 14.60 14.90 4.09
CA SER A 39 14.73 13.46 4.38
C SER A 39 13.70 12.61 3.64
N ASP A 40 12.59 13.22 3.26
CA ASP A 40 11.50 12.57 2.54
C ASP A 40 10.70 13.59 1.73
N PHE A 41 10.01 13.14 0.71
CA PHE A 41 9.06 13.96 -0.03
C PHE A 41 7.93 13.12 -0.65
N LEU A 42 6.84 13.78 -0.96
CA LEU A 42 5.69 13.15 -1.60
C LEU A 42 5.79 13.32 -3.12
N PHE A 43 5.90 12.21 -3.85
CA PHE A 43 5.97 12.20 -5.31
C PHE A 43 4.83 11.39 -5.90
N LEU A 44 3.94 12.05 -6.64
CA LEU A 44 2.76 11.45 -7.25
C LEU A 44 1.93 10.61 -6.25
N GLY A 45 1.74 11.14 -5.04
CA GLY A 45 0.97 10.48 -3.99
C GLY A 45 1.69 9.35 -3.24
N SER A 46 2.97 9.09 -3.53
CA SER A 46 3.81 8.13 -2.80
C SER A 46 4.90 8.84 -2.01
N ARG A 47 5.13 8.43 -0.77
CA ARG A 47 6.20 8.96 0.07
C ARG A 47 7.51 8.26 -0.24
N ILE A 48 8.51 9.03 -0.62
CA ILE A 48 9.88 8.58 -0.88
C ILE A 48 10.77 9.08 0.24
N THR A 49 11.57 8.20 0.84
CA THR A 49 12.50 8.50 1.93
C THR A 49 13.94 8.33 1.48
N ALA A 50 14.84 9.12 2.06
CA ALA A 50 16.27 9.10 1.72
C ALA A 50 16.95 7.76 2.03
N ASP A 51 16.48 7.05 3.03
CA ASP A 51 16.97 5.72 3.44
C ASP A 51 16.34 4.55 2.65
N GLY A 52 15.41 4.84 1.75
CA GLY A 52 14.69 3.84 0.96
C GLY A 52 13.73 2.98 1.79
N ASP A 53 13.36 3.41 3.01
CA ASP A 53 12.41 2.67 3.84
C ASP A 53 10.96 2.86 3.37
N CYS A 54 10.37 1.81 2.85
CA CYS A 54 9.00 1.80 2.34
C CYS A 54 7.94 1.39 3.38
N SER A 55 8.32 1.14 4.64
CA SER A 55 7.43 0.64 5.69
C SER A 55 6.19 1.51 5.90
N HIS A 56 6.36 2.83 5.89
CA HIS A 56 5.25 3.77 6.03
C HIS A 56 4.31 3.73 4.84
N GLU A 57 4.84 3.65 3.64
CA GLU A 57 4.05 3.60 2.41
C GLU A 57 3.26 2.30 2.32
N ILE A 58 3.89 1.17 2.61
CA ILE A 58 3.23 -0.15 2.65
C ILE A 58 2.07 -0.13 3.65
N LYS A 59 2.29 0.35 4.88
CA LYS A 59 1.24 0.50 5.89
C LYS A 59 0.08 1.37 5.39
N ARG A 60 0.40 2.50 4.76
CA ARG A 60 -0.60 3.41 4.22
C ARG A 60 -1.45 2.74 3.14
N CYS A 61 -0.84 2.07 2.19
CA CYS A 61 -1.54 1.36 1.12
C CYS A 61 -2.43 0.23 1.66
N LEU A 62 -1.94 -0.56 2.61
CA LEU A 62 -2.73 -1.60 3.27
C LEU A 62 -3.94 -1.03 4.04
N LEU A 63 -3.78 0.11 4.71
CA LEU A 63 -4.89 0.80 5.39
C LEU A 63 -5.93 1.31 4.39
N LEU A 64 -5.50 1.87 3.26
CA LEU A 64 -6.41 2.30 2.20
C LEU A 64 -7.16 1.12 1.59
N GLY A 65 -6.47 0.01 1.33
CA GLY A 65 -7.10 -1.24 0.88
C GLY A 65 -8.18 -1.73 1.84
N ARG A 66 -7.90 -1.72 3.16
CA ARG A 66 -8.91 -2.05 4.18
C ARG A 66 -10.12 -1.13 4.16
N LYS A 67 -9.93 0.18 3.95
CA LYS A 67 -11.04 1.13 3.81
C LYS A 67 -11.91 0.79 2.61
N VAL A 68 -11.31 0.46 1.47
CA VAL A 68 -12.06 0.03 0.28
C VAL A 68 -12.83 -1.26 0.57
N MET A 69 -12.24 -2.24 1.24
CA MET A 69 -12.93 -3.47 1.65
C MET A 69 -14.14 -3.19 2.56
N ILE A 70 -14.00 -2.29 3.54
CA ILE A 70 -15.10 -1.89 4.42
C ILE A 70 -16.25 -1.26 3.61
N ASN A 71 -15.94 -0.43 2.63
CA ASN A 71 -16.94 0.17 1.76
C ASN A 71 -17.65 -0.88 0.87
N LEU A 72 -16.96 -1.98 0.54
CA LEU A 72 -17.52 -3.09 -0.23
C LEU A 72 -18.13 -4.19 0.64
N ASP A 73 -18.11 -4.08 1.97
CA ASP A 73 -18.48 -5.15 2.90
C ASP A 73 -19.88 -5.71 2.62
N SER A 74 -20.86 -4.85 2.37
CA SER A 74 -22.24 -5.27 2.05
C SER A 74 -22.32 -6.13 0.78
N ILE A 75 -21.47 -5.84 -0.22
CA ILE A 75 -21.40 -6.57 -1.47
C ILE A 75 -20.62 -7.87 -1.27
N LEU A 76 -19.48 -7.80 -0.61
CA LEU A 76 -18.62 -8.97 -0.36
C LEU A 76 -19.30 -10.02 0.53
N ARG A 77 -20.15 -9.61 1.47
CA ARG A 77 -20.94 -10.52 2.32
C ARG A 77 -22.27 -10.94 1.72
N SER A 78 -22.67 -10.37 0.58
CA SER A 78 -23.95 -10.74 -0.06
C SER A 78 -23.91 -12.19 -0.56
N ARG A 79 -24.97 -12.95 -0.26
CA ARG A 79 -25.16 -14.31 -0.77
C ARG A 79 -25.63 -14.35 -2.22
N ASN A 80 -26.18 -13.25 -2.71
CA ASN A 80 -26.73 -13.15 -4.06
C ASN A 80 -25.63 -12.90 -5.10
N ILE A 81 -24.39 -12.59 -4.66
CA ILE A 81 -23.26 -12.31 -5.54
C ILE A 81 -22.33 -13.51 -5.53
N THR A 82 -22.01 -14.00 -6.71
CA THR A 82 -21.13 -15.17 -6.86
C THR A 82 -19.69 -14.87 -6.46
N LEU A 83 -18.96 -15.88 -6.01
CA LEU A 83 -17.55 -15.73 -5.63
C LEU A 83 -16.68 -15.15 -6.76
N PRO A 84 -16.80 -15.60 -8.03
CA PRO A 84 -16.02 -14.99 -9.13
C PRO A 84 -16.28 -13.48 -9.29
N THR A 85 -17.52 -13.04 -9.12
CA THR A 85 -17.85 -11.61 -9.18
C THR A 85 -17.22 -10.82 -8.03
N LYS A 86 -17.20 -11.38 -6.81
CA LYS A 86 -16.53 -10.79 -5.65
C LYS A 86 -15.02 -10.67 -5.87
N VAL A 87 -14.40 -11.71 -6.42
CA VAL A 87 -12.97 -11.70 -6.77
C VAL A 87 -12.68 -10.60 -7.79
N CYS A 88 -13.45 -10.49 -8.87
CA CYS A 88 -13.30 -9.41 -9.85
C CYS A 88 -13.42 -8.02 -9.21
N LEU A 89 -14.34 -7.83 -8.25
CA LEU A 89 -14.46 -6.55 -7.54
C LEU A 89 -13.23 -6.23 -6.69
N VAL A 90 -12.69 -7.22 -5.99
CA VAL A 90 -11.46 -7.06 -5.20
C VAL A 90 -10.27 -6.74 -6.11
N GLU A 91 -10.12 -7.46 -7.22
CA GLU A 91 -9.06 -7.21 -8.21
C GLU A 91 -9.17 -5.82 -8.84
N ALA A 92 -10.38 -5.35 -9.13
CA ALA A 92 -10.58 -4.05 -9.76
C ALA A 92 -10.49 -2.86 -8.79
N MET A 93 -10.84 -3.02 -7.52
CA MET A 93 -10.98 -1.91 -6.59
C MET A 93 -9.99 -1.92 -5.43
N VAL A 94 -9.60 -3.08 -4.91
CA VAL A 94 -8.70 -3.20 -3.76
C VAL A 94 -7.25 -3.28 -4.21
N PHE A 95 -6.93 -4.17 -5.14
CA PHE A 95 -5.56 -4.37 -5.60
C PHE A 95 -4.89 -3.11 -6.16
N PRO A 96 -5.55 -2.28 -7.02
CA PRO A 96 -4.92 -1.07 -7.53
C PRO A 96 -4.53 -0.08 -6.42
N VAL A 97 -5.28 -0.04 -5.32
CA VAL A 97 -4.99 0.81 -4.17
C VAL A 97 -3.83 0.27 -3.34
N VAL A 98 -3.83 -1.04 -3.07
CA VAL A 98 -2.80 -1.71 -2.25
C VAL A 98 -1.48 -1.79 -3.00
N MET A 99 -1.50 -2.12 -4.28
CA MET A 99 -0.31 -2.33 -5.11
C MET A 99 0.19 -1.04 -5.78
N TYR A 100 -0.39 0.12 -5.44
CA TYR A 100 0.04 1.39 -6.00
C TYR A 100 1.53 1.64 -5.74
N ARG A 101 2.31 1.70 -6.80
CA ARG A 101 3.78 1.88 -6.79
C ARG A 101 4.57 0.83 -6.00
N CYS A 102 4.05 -0.38 -5.91
CA CYS A 102 4.73 -1.49 -5.23
C CYS A 102 6.07 -1.87 -5.89
N GLU A 103 6.28 -1.54 -7.16
CA GLU A 103 7.51 -1.77 -7.90
C GLU A 103 8.73 -1.05 -7.28
N SER A 104 8.51 0.03 -6.56
CA SER A 104 9.57 0.78 -5.85
C SER A 104 9.82 0.30 -4.42
N TRP A 105 9.05 -0.68 -3.92
CA TRP A 105 9.15 -1.11 -2.53
C TRP A 105 10.32 -2.06 -2.29
N THR A 106 11.11 -1.74 -1.27
CA THR A 106 12.06 -2.68 -0.67
C THR A 106 11.35 -3.40 0.48
N ILE A 107 10.87 -4.62 0.23
CA ILE A 107 10.08 -5.38 1.19
C ILE A 107 10.98 -6.10 2.17
N LYS A 108 10.95 -5.70 3.44
CA LYS A 108 11.60 -6.39 4.56
C LYS A 108 10.66 -7.49 5.10
N LYS A 109 11.18 -8.37 5.95
CA LYS A 109 10.41 -9.48 6.53
C LYS A 109 9.13 -9.03 7.27
N ALA A 110 9.21 -7.93 8.02
CA ALA A 110 8.07 -7.38 8.75
C ALA A 110 6.96 -6.86 7.84
N GLU A 111 7.32 -6.25 6.71
CA GLU A 111 6.36 -5.78 5.70
C GLU A 111 5.72 -6.94 4.98
N ARG A 112 6.48 -8.00 4.67
CA ARG A 112 5.94 -9.23 4.09
C ARG A 112 4.87 -9.83 4.98
N GLN A 113 5.12 -9.96 6.28
CA GLN A 113 4.13 -10.47 7.23
C GLN A 113 2.84 -9.64 7.26
N ARG A 114 2.93 -8.32 7.09
CA ARG A 114 1.75 -7.44 7.01
C ARG A 114 0.96 -7.63 5.73
N ILE A 115 1.65 -7.84 4.61
CA ILE A 115 1.01 -8.13 3.32
C ILE A 115 0.30 -9.48 3.40
N ASP A 116 0.98 -10.51 3.89
CA ASP A 116 0.41 -11.84 4.06
C ASP A 116 -0.83 -11.83 4.98
N ALA A 117 -0.79 -11.05 6.08
CA ALA A 117 -1.93 -10.87 6.97
C ALA A 117 -3.11 -10.14 6.28
N PHE A 118 -2.83 -9.22 5.36
CA PHE A 118 -3.87 -8.57 4.57
C PHE A 118 -4.49 -9.52 3.54
N GLU A 119 -3.69 -10.36 2.89
CA GLU A 119 -4.17 -11.39 1.97
C GLU A 119 -5.08 -12.39 2.70
N LEU A 120 -4.71 -12.87 3.88
CA LEU A 120 -5.56 -13.73 4.72
C LEU A 120 -6.88 -13.05 5.10
N LEU A 121 -6.87 -11.74 5.36
CA LEU A 121 -8.09 -10.98 5.63
C LEU A 121 -9.01 -10.94 4.41
N LEU A 122 -8.45 -10.76 3.21
CA LEU A 122 -9.18 -10.80 1.94
C LEU A 122 -9.86 -12.17 1.74
N GLU A 123 -9.10 -13.24 1.87
CA GLU A 123 -9.60 -14.62 1.73
C GLU A 123 -10.77 -14.88 2.68
N LYS A 124 -10.60 -14.59 3.97
CA LYS A 124 -11.66 -14.76 4.96
C LYS A 124 -12.91 -13.93 4.68
N THR A 125 -12.74 -12.73 4.13
CA THR A 125 -13.88 -11.87 3.76
C THR A 125 -14.64 -12.43 2.56
N LEU A 126 -13.93 -13.04 1.61
CA LEU A 126 -14.53 -13.66 0.42
C LEU A 126 -15.22 -15.00 0.76
N GLU A 127 -14.67 -15.79 1.67
CA GLU A 127 -15.18 -17.11 2.07
C GLU A 127 -16.34 -17.02 3.08
N SER A 128 -16.39 -15.97 3.89
CA SER A 128 -17.26 -15.82 5.06
C SER A 128 -18.79 -16.04 4.88
N PRO A 129 -19.40 -16.03 3.68
CA PRO A 129 -20.86 -16.30 3.58
C PRO A 129 -21.23 -17.78 3.55
N LEU A 130 -20.30 -18.70 3.38
CA LEU A 130 -20.62 -20.11 3.10
C LEU A 130 -20.28 -21.07 4.25
N ASP A 131 -19.28 -20.77 5.10
CA ASP A 131 -18.72 -21.76 6.02
C ASP A 131 -19.16 -21.66 7.49
N CYS A 132 -19.98 -20.66 7.89
CA CYS A 132 -20.45 -20.55 9.27
C CYS A 132 -21.58 -21.53 9.64
N LYS A 133 -21.98 -22.47 8.79
CA LYS A 133 -23.06 -23.41 9.10
C LYS A 133 -22.64 -24.88 9.27
N GLU A 134 -21.41 -25.26 9.14
CA GLU A 134 -21.00 -26.67 9.23
C GLU A 134 -19.98 -27.02 10.33
N ILE A 135 -19.85 -26.19 11.34
CA ILE A 135 -19.24 -26.66 12.59
C ILE A 135 -20.34 -26.75 13.65
N GLN A 136 -21.22 -27.72 13.47
CA GLN A 136 -21.95 -28.25 14.60
C GLN A 136 -20.96 -29.04 15.47
N PRO A 137 -20.85 -28.75 16.76
CA PRO A 137 -20.07 -29.61 17.65
C PRO A 137 -20.72 -31.01 17.65
N VAL A 138 -19.97 -32.00 17.23
CA VAL A 138 -20.35 -33.41 17.39
C VAL A 138 -20.48 -33.65 18.88
N HIS A 139 -21.72 -33.76 19.35
CA HIS A 139 -21.99 -34.26 20.69
C HIS A 139 -21.47 -35.69 20.79
N PRO A 140 -20.57 -36.00 21.73
CA PRO A 140 -20.25 -37.38 22.00
C PRO A 140 -21.50 -38.04 22.56
N LYS A 141 -22.02 -39.03 21.83
CA LYS A 141 -23.07 -39.91 22.34
C LYS A 141 -22.54 -40.58 23.59
N GLY A 142 -23.11 -40.23 24.72
CA GLY A 142 -22.88 -40.90 25.98
C GLY A 142 -23.24 -42.38 25.85
N ASN A 143 -22.31 -43.22 26.11
CA ASN A 143 -22.50 -44.65 26.24
C ASN A 143 -23.24 -44.89 27.58
N GLN A 144 -24.52 -45.23 27.50
CA GLN A 144 -25.21 -45.81 28.64
C GLN A 144 -25.09 -47.33 28.59
N SER A 145 -24.41 -47.85 29.57
CA SER A 145 -24.55 -49.23 30.02
C SER A 145 -24.87 -49.19 31.49
#